data_ce81bf9d3e6df3ee5e406f54287b7c64
#
_entry.id   ce81bf9d3e6df3ee5e406f54287b7c64
#
_cell.length_a   1.000
_cell.length_b   1.000
_cell.length_c   1.000
_cell.angle_alpha   90.00
_cell.angle_beta   90.00
_cell.angle_gamma   90.00
#
_symmetry.space_group_name_H-M   'P 1'
#
loop_
_entity.id
_entity.type
_entity.pdbx_description
1 polymer ?
#
loop_
_entity_poly.entity_id
_entity_poly.type
_entity_poly.pdbx_seq_one_letter_code
_entity_poly.pdbx_strand_id
1 'polypeptide(L)'
;MHIHILGICGTFMGGLAALAREAGHRVTGCDAGVYPPMSDQLRALGIDLVEGFDADQLDLKPDMFVVGNVVSRARLADGTPKFPLMEAILDAGAPYTSGPHWLAEHVLQGRHVLAVAGTHGKTTTTAMLTWILECAGLQPGFLVGGVPMNFGVSARLGDGTATPIARAGSWAAADSAPCPPPALRAPPLPTQSPLPPKLPLFVIEADEYDTAFFDKRSKFVHYRPRTAVLNNLEFDHADIFDNLAAIERQFHHLLRTVPSTGRVVVNGVEESLARVLHQGCWSEVRSFGATVSDFSADGEPHDFAVLHHGKPVARVQWALAGVHNQLNALAAIAAADHVGVAPDVAAKALASFENVKRRMEIRAHAPLRSAPHAAAVTVYDDFAHHPTAIRTTVNGLRRRLDTSAGVARILAVFEPRSNTMKLGAMKAQLPWSLEETDLAFCHTGGLDWDAAEALAPMGARAQVAGNVDALVAQVLAAVQPGDHIVCMSNGGFGGIHGKLVAALQT
;
A
#
# COMPACT_ATOMS: atom_id res chain seq x y z
N MET A 1 -29.08 -2.65 -2.58
CA MET A 1 -28.93 -3.34 -3.88
C MET A 1 -28.12 -4.62 -3.68
N HIS A 2 -28.24 -5.57 -4.60
CA HIS A 2 -27.40 -6.75 -4.70
C HIS A 2 -26.30 -6.47 -5.74
N ILE A 3 -25.04 -6.53 -5.35
CA ILE A 3 -23.90 -6.44 -6.28
C ILE A 3 -23.16 -7.76 -6.34
N HIS A 4 -22.71 -8.14 -7.54
CA HIS A 4 -21.86 -9.30 -7.75
C HIS A 4 -20.51 -8.86 -8.29
N ILE A 5 -19.42 -9.19 -7.57
CA ILE A 5 -18.07 -8.65 -7.80
C ILE A 5 -17.21 -9.70 -8.49
N LEU A 6 -16.72 -9.41 -9.69
CA LEU A 6 -15.80 -10.24 -10.46
C LEU A 6 -14.35 -9.89 -10.08
N GLY A 7 -13.58 -10.87 -9.64
CA GLY A 7 -12.21 -10.68 -9.14
C GLY A 7 -12.18 -10.20 -7.68
N ILE A 8 -13.13 -10.69 -6.87
CA ILE A 8 -13.37 -10.21 -5.49
C ILE A 8 -12.20 -10.44 -4.52
N CYS A 9 -11.36 -11.44 -4.76
CA CYS A 9 -10.24 -11.78 -3.87
C CYS A 9 -9.01 -10.86 -4.02
N GLY A 10 -9.02 -9.94 -4.99
CA GLY A 10 -8.01 -8.89 -5.10
C GLY A 10 -8.13 -7.89 -3.93
N THR A 11 -7.00 -7.34 -3.44
CA THR A 11 -6.96 -6.46 -2.25
C THR A 11 -7.93 -5.27 -2.36
N PHE A 12 -7.93 -4.58 -3.50
CA PHE A 12 -8.86 -3.46 -3.75
C PHE A 12 -10.32 -3.92 -3.80
N MET A 13 -10.60 -4.98 -4.55
CA MET A 13 -11.97 -5.48 -4.73
C MET A 13 -12.54 -6.10 -3.45
N GLY A 14 -11.70 -6.78 -2.66
CA GLY A 14 -12.09 -7.29 -1.34
C GLY A 14 -12.40 -6.16 -0.34
N GLY A 15 -11.59 -5.10 -0.34
CA GLY A 15 -11.88 -3.90 0.46
C GLY A 15 -13.16 -3.19 0.02
N LEU A 16 -13.40 -3.09 -1.30
CA LEU A 16 -14.66 -2.56 -1.85
C LEU A 16 -15.86 -3.43 -1.42
N ALA A 17 -15.73 -4.76 -1.45
CA ALA A 17 -16.76 -5.68 -0.97
C ALA A 17 -17.10 -5.45 0.51
N ALA A 18 -16.09 -5.23 1.36
CA ALA A 18 -16.27 -4.92 2.77
C ALA A 18 -17.04 -3.59 2.95
N LEU A 19 -16.65 -2.53 2.23
CA LEU A 19 -17.33 -1.23 2.25
C LEU A 19 -18.80 -1.35 1.79
N ALA A 20 -19.06 -2.11 0.73
CA ALA A 20 -20.41 -2.34 0.23
C ALA A 20 -21.27 -3.06 1.26
N ARG A 21 -20.73 -4.08 1.95
CA ARG A 21 -21.43 -4.78 3.05
C ARG A 21 -21.74 -3.85 4.21
N GLU A 22 -20.74 -3.05 4.64
CA GLU A 22 -20.90 -2.06 5.73
C GLU A 22 -21.95 -1.00 5.36
N ALA A 23 -22.03 -0.60 4.07
CA ALA A 23 -23.05 0.29 3.53
C ALA A 23 -24.44 -0.35 3.39
N GLY A 24 -24.62 -1.62 3.78
CA GLY A 24 -25.92 -2.31 3.77
C GLY A 24 -26.30 -2.97 2.45
N HIS A 25 -25.36 -3.11 1.50
CA HIS A 25 -25.61 -3.84 0.25
C HIS A 25 -25.49 -5.36 0.46
N ARG A 26 -26.27 -6.13 -0.30
CA ARG A 26 -26.01 -7.56 -0.48
C ARG A 26 -24.83 -7.70 -1.44
N VAL A 27 -23.80 -8.46 -1.04
CA VAL A 27 -22.60 -8.67 -1.83
C VAL A 27 -22.39 -10.16 -2.05
N THR A 28 -22.17 -10.53 -3.29
CA THR A 28 -21.65 -11.84 -3.72
C THR A 28 -20.47 -11.60 -4.65
N GLY A 29 -19.67 -12.61 -4.95
CA GLY A 29 -18.59 -12.41 -5.92
C GLY A 29 -17.86 -13.68 -6.30
N CYS A 30 -17.04 -13.58 -7.34
CA CYS A 30 -16.26 -14.69 -7.86
C CYS A 30 -14.79 -14.30 -8.10
N ASP A 31 -13.94 -15.33 -8.10
CA ASP A 31 -12.54 -15.21 -8.45
C ASP A 31 -11.99 -16.54 -9.00
N ALA A 32 -10.89 -16.49 -9.76
CA ALA A 32 -10.19 -17.68 -10.24
C ALA A 32 -9.59 -18.52 -9.11
N GLY A 33 -9.27 -17.91 -7.98
CA GLY A 33 -8.70 -18.57 -6.80
C GLY A 33 -9.32 -18.01 -5.52
N VAL A 34 -10.15 -18.82 -4.87
CA VAL A 34 -10.83 -18.48 -3.62
C VAL A 34 -10.10 -19.15 -2.44
N TYR A 35 -9.01 -18.55 -1.99
CA TYR A 35 -8.15 -19.09 -0.93
C TYR A 35 -7.79 -18.05 0.15
N PRO A 36 -7.42 -18.52 1.38
CA PRO A 36 -7.00 -17.64 2.45
C PRO A 36 -5.77 -16.78 2.10
N PRO A 37 -5.62 -15.58 2.70
CA PRO A 37 -6.45 -15.03 3.80
C PRO A 37 -7.69 -14.25 3.35
N MET A 38 -7.77 -13.82 2.08
CA MET A 38 -8.86 -12.95 1.61
C MET A 38 -10.22 -13.66 1.64
N SER A 39 -10.29 -14.92 1.21
CA SER A 39 -11.53 -15.70 1.23
C SER A 39 -12.13 -15.80 2.64
N ASP A 40 -11.30 -15.98 3.66
CA ASP A 40 -11.75 -16.10 5.05
C ASP A 40 -12.30 -14.76 5.56
N GLN A 41 -11.63 -13.66 5.24
CA GLN A 41 -12.09 -12.31 5.59
C GLN A 41 -13.44 -11.99 4.95
N LEU A 42 -13.62 -12.31 3.66
CA LEU A 42 -14.86 -12.07 2.94
C LEU A 42 -16.01 -12.96 3.47
N ARG A 43 -15.75 -14.24 3.75
CA ARG A 43 -16.75 -15.14 4.35
C ARG A 43 -17.16 -14.70 5.75
N ALA A 44 -16.21 -14.19 6.56
CA ALA A 44 -16.51 -13.63 7.88
C ALA A 44 -17.46 -12.42 7.81
N LEU A 45 -17.48 -11.70 6.68
CA LEU A 45 -18.44 -10.62 6.41
C LEU A 45 -19.78 -11.11 5.85
N GLY A 46 -20.00 -12.43 5.74
CA GLY A 46 -21.21 -13.03 5.19
C GLY A 46 -21.33 -12.83 3.67
N ILE A 47 -20.21 -12.84 2.96
CA ILE A 47 -20.15 -12.72 1.51
C ILE A 47 -20.02 -14.11 0.90
N ASP A 48 -20.96 -14.46 0.02
CA ASP A 48 -20.92 -15.71 -0.73
C ASP A 48 -19.89 -15.60 -1.87
N LEU A 49 -18.95 -16.54 -1.90
CA LEU A 49 -17.87 -16.61 -2.87
C LEU A 49 -18.03 -17.81 -3.79
N VAL A 50 -17.90 -17.55 -5.09
CA VAL A 50 -17.89 -18.56 -6.14
C VAL A 50 -16.48 -18.67 -6.72
N GLU A 51 -15.96 -19.88 -6.90
CA GLU A 51 -14.71 -20.11 -7.60
C GLU A 51 -14.98 -20.24 -9.11
N GLY A 52 -14.18 -19.55 -9.92
CA GLY A 52 -14.34 -19.48 -11.37
C GLY A 52 -15.25 -18.31 -11.83
N PHE A 53 -15.36 -18.20 -13.16
CA PHE A 53 -16.12 -17.14 -13.84
C PHE A 53 -17.15 -17.75 -14.79
N ASP A 54 -17.92 -18.75 -14.32
CA ASP A 54 -18.88 -19.47 -15.13
C ASP A 54 -20.11 -18.62 -15.42
N ALA A 55 -20.69 -18.79 -16.61
CA ALA A 55 -21.79 -17.96 -17.11
C ALA A 55 -23.13 -18.13 -16.34
N ASP A 56 -23.28 -19.26 -15.62
CA ASP A 56 -24.46 -19.54 -14.77
C ASP A 56 -24.63 -18.57 -13.60
N GLN A 57 -23.55 -17.87 -13.21
CA GLN A 57 -23.60 -16.81 -12.20
C GLN A 57 -24.48 -15.61 -12.65
N LEU A 58 -24.82 -15.50 -13.94
CA LEU A 58 -25.81 -14.54 -14.42
C LEU A 58 -27.19 -14.78 -13.78
N ASP A 59 -27.50 -16.01 -13.42
CA ASP A 59 -28.79 -16.41 -12.78
C ASP A 59 -28.91 -15.88 -11.34
N LEU A 60 -27.84 -15.38 -10.72
CA LEU A 60 -27.91 -14.67 -9.45
C LEU A 60 -28.70 -13.36 -9.55
N LYS A 61 -28.87 -12.83 -10.76
CA LYS A 61 -29.62 -11.60 -11.09
C LYS A 61 -29.31 -10.45 -10.15
N PRO A 62 -28.02 -10.06 -9.99
CA PRO A 62 -27.68 -8.91 -9.18
C PRO A 62 -28.19 -7.62 -9.84
N ASP A 63 -28.41 -6.58 -9.05
CA ASP A 63 -28.74 -5.25 -9.56
C ASP A 63 -27.59 -4.66 -10.39
N MET A 64 -26.34 -5.07 -10.09
CA MET A 64 -25.12 -4.58 -10.74
C MET A 64 -23.98 -5.61 -10.66
N PHE A 65 -23.30 -5.86 -11.77
CA PHE A 65 -22.01 -6.54 -11.80
C PHE A 65 -20.88 -5.53 -11.64
N VAL A 66 -19.97 -5.76 -10.68
CA VAL A 66 -18.81 -4.89 -10.44
C VAL A 66 -17.55 -5.61 -10.90
N VAL A 67 -16.94 -5.10 -11.97
CA VAL A 67 -15.88 -5.79 -12.71
C VAL A 67 -14.50 -5.31 -12.22
N GLY A 68 -13.69 -6.27 -11.73
CA GLY A 68 -12.31 -6.02 -11.34
C GLY A 68 -11.35 -6.01 -12.54
N ASN A 69 -10.18 -5.41 -12.34
CA ASN A 69 -9.18 -5.25 -13.40
C ASN A 69 -8.59 -6.57 -13.94
N VAL A 70 -8.66 -7.65 -13.17
CA VAL A 70 -8.23 -8.99 -13.60
C VAL A 70 -9.07 -9.55 -14.75
N VAL A 71 -10.30 -9.10 -14.88
CA VAL A 71 -11.26 -9.56 -15.89
C VAL A 71 -10.95 -8.92 -17.24
N SER A 72 -11.03 -9.72 -18.30
CA SER A 72 -10.78 -9.27 -19.67
C SER A 72 -11.59 -10.09 -20.68
N ARG A 73 -11.48 -9.77 -21.96
CA ARG A 73 -12.04 -10.59 -23.05
C ARG A 73 -11.01 -11.53 -23.68
N ALA A 74 -9.98 -11.92 -22.90
CA ALA A 74 -8.96 -12.87 -23.34
C ALA A 74 -9.59 -14.23 -23.67
N ARG A 75 -9.00 -14.92 -24.65
CA ARG A 75 -9.36 -16.25 -25.07
C ARG A 75 -8.29 -17.25 -24.62
N LEU A 76 -8.70 -18.46 -24.27
CA LEU A 76 -7.82 -19.60 -24.05
C LEU A 76 -7.27 -20.12 -25.38
N ALA A 77 -6.31 -21.05 -25.35
CA ALA A 77 -5.68 -21.60 -26.54
C ALA A 77 -6.68 -22.34 -27.47
N ASP A 78 -7.77 -22.85 -26.93
CA ASP A 78 -8.86 -23.50 -27.67
C ASP A 78 -9.91 -22.51 -28.23
N GLY A 79 -9.69 -21.20 -28.03
CA GLY A 79 -10.60 -20.13 -28.48
C GLY A 79 -11.77 -19.83 -27.55
N THR A 80 -11.94 -20.57 -26.44
CA THR A 80 -13.00 -20.31 -25.47
C THR A 80 -12.71 -19.04 -24.64
N PRO A 81 -13.73 -18.32 -24.16
CA PRO A 81 -13.52 -17.18 -23.27
C PRO A 81 -12.82 -17.59 -21.97
N LYS A 82 -11.79 -16.84 -21.58
CA LYS A 82 -11.17 -17.00 -20.25
C LYS A 82 -12.12 -16.60 -19.11
N PHE A 83 -13.08 -15.70 -19.40
CA PHE A 83 -14.07 -15.18 -18.45
C PHE A 83 -15.48 -15.32 -19.05
N PRO A 84 -16.07 -16.54 -19.06
CA PRO A 84 -17.39 -16.81 -19.68
C PRO A 84 -18.49 -15.93 -19.10
N LEU A 85 -18.48 -15.65 -17.78
CA LEU A 85 -19.45 -14.76 -17.13
C LEU A 85 -19.43 -13.35 -17.75
N MET A 86 -18.25 -12.81 -18.09
CA MET A 86 -18.19 -11.47 -18.68
C MET A 86 -18.82 -11.44 -20.07
N GLU A 87 -18.61 -12.46 -20.89
CA GLU A 87 -19.28 -12.57 -22.19
C GLU A 87 -20.81 -12.68 -22.00
N ALA A 88 -21.27 -13.50 -21.05
CA ALA A 88 -22.70 -13.63 -20.75
C ALA A 88 -23.34 -12.30 -20.28
N ILE A 89 -22.63 -11.51 -19.45
CA ILE A 89 -23.05 -10.17 -19.01
C ILE A 89 -23.25 -9.25 -20.22
N LEU A 90 -22.30 -9.25 -21.15
CA LEU A 90 -22.34 -8.41 -22.36
C LEU A 90 -23.50 -8.86 -23.29
N ASP A 91 -23.64 -10.16 -23.54
CA ASP A 91 -24.65 -10.72 -24.42
C ASP A 91 -26.08 -10.48 -23.88
N ALA A 92 -26.26 -10.55 -22.57
CA ALA A 92 -27.53 -10.29 -21.91
C ALA A 92 -27.84 -8.78 -21.75
N GLY A 93 -26.88 -7.89 -22.00
CA GLY A 93 -27.02 -6.46 -21.71
C GLY A 93 -27.24 -6.18 -20.23
N ALA A 94 -26.71 -7.04 -19.34
CA ALA A 94 -26.87 -6.88 -17.90
C ALA A 94 -26.09 -5.65 -17.39
N PRO A 95 -26.59 -4.94 -16.36
CA PRO A 95 -25.90 -3.77 -15.81
C PRO A 95 -24.52 -4.11 -15.23
N TYR A 96 -23.49 -3.41 -15.66
CA TYR A 96 -22.14 -3.58 -15.13
C TYR A 96 -21.38 -2.27 -15.01
N THR A 97 -20.43 -2.22 -14.09
CA THR A 97 -19.54 -1.08 -13.84
C THR A 97 -18.17 -1.56 -13.35
N SER A 98 -17.20 -0.65 -13.26
CA SER A 98 -15.91 -0.96 -12.65
C SER A 98 -15.91 -0.74 -11.15
N GLY A 99 -15.00 -1.40 -10.42
CA GLY A 99 -14.83 -1.19 -8.97
C GLY A 99 -14.59 0.28 -8.60
N PRO A 100 -13.61 0.98 -9.20
CA PRO A 100 -13.37 2.40 -8.91
C PRO A 100 -14.55 3.32 -9.20
N HIS A 101 -15.31 3.06 -10.27
CA HIS A 101 -16.49 3.85 -10.61
C HIS A 101 -17.62 3.64 -9.59
N TRP A 102 -17.92 2.38 -9.26
CA TRP A 102 -18.90 2.04 -8.23
C TRP A 102 -18.55 2.70 -6.87
N LEU A 103 -17.28 2.60 -6.47
CA LEU A 103 -16.79 3.21 -5.23
C LEU A 103 -17.00 4.73 -5.22
N ALA A 104 -16.71 5.39 -6.35
CA ALA A 104 -16.87 6.84 -6.49
C ALA A 104 -18.33 7.28 -6.30
N GLU A 105 -19.28 6.55 -6.85
CA GLU A 105 -20.69 6.91 -6.82
C GLU A 105 -21.39 6.54 -5.50
N HIS A 106 -21.03 5.39 -4.90
CA HIS A 106 -21.77 4.84 -3.77
C HIS A 106 -21.10 5.07 -2.42
N VAL A 107 -19.79 5.36 -2.40
CA VAL A 107 -19.03 5.55 -1.16
C VAL A 107 -18.39 6.93 -1.06
N LEU A 108 -17.74 7.41 -2.12
CA LEU A 108 -16.97 8.66 -2.06
C LEU A 108 -17.80 9.91 -2.28
N GLN A 109 -18.98 9.80 -2.91
CA GLN A 109 -19.86 10.92 -3.16
C GLN A 109 -20.24 11.64 -1.84
N GLY A 110 -20.06 12.96 -1.82
CA GLY A 110 -20.37 13.78 -0.64
C GLY A 110 -19.35 13.72 0.49
N ARG A 111 -18.17 13.12 0.27
CA ARG A 111 -17.07 13.05 1.24
C ARG A 111 -15.90 13.96 0.84
N HIS A 112 -15.08 14.32 1.83
CA HIS A 112 -13.76 14.89 1.57
C HIS A 112 -12.78 13.73 1.37
N VAL A 113 -12.50 13.39 0.13
CA VAL A 113 -11.57 12.31 -0.22
C VAL A 113 -10.14 12.84 -0.13
N LEU A 114 -9.29 12.11 0.63
CA LEU A 114 -7.85 12.28 0.70
C LEU A 114 -7.22 11.09 -0.04
N ALA A 115 -6.69 11.33 -1.24
CA ALA A 115 -6.12 10.30 -2.09
C ALA A 115 -4.59 10.35 -2.05
N VAL A 116 -3.95 9.19 -1.87
CA VAL A 116 -2.50 9.06 -1.83
C VAL A 116 -2.02 8.32 -3.06
N ALA A 117 -1.38 9.03 -3.98
CA ALA A 117 -0.81 8.53 -5.22
C ALA A 117 0.73 8.52 -5.19
N GLY A 118 1.33 7.72 -6.06
CA GLY A 118 2.78 7.58 -6.20
C GLY A 118 3.17 6.16 -6.59
N THR A 119 4.35 5.96 -7.13
CA THR A 119 4.84 4.62 -7.46
C THR A 119 5.09 3.81 -6.18
N HIS A 120 5.69 4.45 -5.16
CA HIS A 120 6.05 3.81 -3.88
C HIS A 120 5.46 4.55 -2.68
N GLY A 121 5.33 3.85 -1.55
CA GLY A 121 4.90 4.44 -0.28
C GLY A 121 3.39 4.69 -0.16
N LYS A 122 2.58 4.49 -1.20
CA LYS A 122 1.12 4.69 -1.19
C LYS A 122 0.46 4.09 0.05
N THR A 123 0.59 2.79 0.23
CA THR A 123 -0.04 2.02 1.31
C THR A 123 0.34 2.53 2.70
N THR A 124 1.65 2.74 2.92
CA THR A 124 2.16 3.22 4.21
C THR A 124 1.68 4.64 4.51
N THR A 125 1.76 5.55 3.54
CA THR A 125 1.28 6.94 3.70
C THR A 125 -0.22 7.00 3.93
N THR A 126 -1.02 6.19 3.21
CA THR A 126 -2.47 6.07 3.40
C THR A 126 -2.78 5.59 4.82
N ALA A 127 -2.07 4.57 5.30
CA ALA A 127 -2.23 4.06 6.66
C ALA A 127 -1.83 5.08 7.73
N MET A 128 -0.69 5.78 7.57
CA MET A 128 -0.26 6.87 8.45
C MET A 128 -1.28 8.00 8.53
N LEU A 129 -1.76 8.46 7.37
CA LEU A 129 -2.77 9.51 7.29
C LEU A 129 -4.08 9.08 7.97
N THR A 130 -4.54 7.87 7.71
CA THR A 130 -5.73 7.32 8.36
C THR A 130 -5.58 7.27 9.88
N TRP A 131 -4.40 6.81 10.36
CA TRP A 131 -4.11 6.73 11.80
C TRP A 131 -4.05 8.11 12.46
N ILE A 132 -3.43 9.10 11.82
CA ILE A 132 -3.41 10.49 12.28
C ILE A 132 -4.84 11.01 12.45
N LEU A 133 -5.70 10.80 11.46
CA LEU A 133 -7.09 11.28 11.50
C LEU A 133 -7.91 10.53 12.56
N GLU A 134 -7.67 9.24 12.76
CA GLU A 134 -8.28 8.45 13.83
C GLU A 134 -7.91 8.97 15.21
N CYS A 135 -6.60 9.17 15.47
CA CYS A 135 -6.10 9.74 16.72
C CYS A 135 -6.60 11.18 16.97
N ALA A 136 -6.86 11.94 15.90
CA ALA A 136 -7.48 13.26 16.00
C ALA A 136 -9.02 13.21 16.26
N GLY A 137 -9.60 12.00 16.37
CA GLY A 137 -11.03 11.80 16.64
C GLY A 137 -11.94 12.06 15.44
N LEU A 138 -11.39 12.04 14.22
CA LEU A 138 -12.13 12.34 12.98
C LEU A 138 -12.75 11.10 12.32
N GLN A 139 -12.46 9.91 12.82
CA GLN A 139 -13.05 8.62 12.41
C GLN A 139 -13.22 8.45 10.88
N PRO A 140 -12.14 8.54 10.08
CA PRO A 140 -12.25 8.52 8.64
C PRO A 140 -12.73 7.16 8.12
N GLY A 141 -13.46 7.16 7.00
CA GLY A 141 -13.52 5.99 6.14
C GLY A 141 -12.18 5.79 5.46
N PHE A 142 -11.88 4.56 5.05
CA PHE A 142 -10.64 4.30 4.33
C PHE A 142 -10.68 3.05 3.46
N LEU A 143 -9.81 3.03 2.45
CA LEU A 143 -9.47 1.87 1.64
C LEU A 143 -7.96 1.88 1.39
N VAL A 144 -7.25 0.93 2.00
CA VAL A 144 -5.79 0.79 1.97
C VAL A 144 -5.43 -0.50 1.23
N GLY A 145 -4.38 -0.47 0.42
CA GLY A 145 -3.88 -1.62 -0.36
C GLY A 145 -3.22 -2.72 0.47
N GLY A 146 -3.29 -2.66 1.79
CA GLY A 146 -2.80 -3.64 2.76
C GLY A 146 -3.60 -3.58 4.04
N VAL A 147 -3.18 -4.31 5.06
CA VAL A 147 -3.84 -4.30 6.38
C VAL A 147 -2.98 -3.50 7.36
N PRO A 148 -3.34 -2.24 7.70
CA PRO A 148 -2.65 -1.50 8.76
C PRO A 148 -2.86 -2.20 10.10
N MET A 149 -1.79 -2.40 10.86
CA MET A 149 -1.84 -3.17 12.11
C MET A 149 -2.68 -2.47 13.18
N ASN A 150 -2.67 -1.14 13.20
CA ASN A 150 -3.52 -0.34 14.09
C ASN A 150 -5.03 -0.57 13.89
N PHE A 151 -5.47 -1.02 12.72
CA PHE A 151 -6.89 -1.22 12.41
C PHE A 151 -7.27 -2.69 12.24
N GLY A 152 -6.35 -3.56 11.84
CA GLY A 152 -6.60 -4.99 11.59
C GLY A 152 -7.44 -5.28 10.33
N VAL A 153 -7.92 -4.24 9.62
CA VAL A 153 -8.71 -4.33 8.39
C VAL A 153 -8.16 -3.41 7.31
N SER A 154 -8.40 -3.72 6.05
CA SER A 154 -7.94 -2.90 4.92
C SER A 154 -8.94 -1.82 4.49
N ALA A 155 -10.19 -1.89 4.96
CA ALA A 155 -11.24 -0.97 4.58
C ALA A 155 -12.25 -0.78 5.72
N ARG A 156 -12.81 0.42 5.81
CA ARG A 156 -13.87 0.81 6.75
C ARG A 156 -14.65 1.98 6.14
N LEU A 157 -15.97 1.98 6.27
CA LEU A 157 -16.81 3.05 5.75
C LEU A 157 -16.62 4.37 6.52
N GLY A 158 -16.32 4.28 7.82
CA GLY A 158 -16.19 5.42 8.73
C GLY A 158 -17.53 6.07 9.07
N ASP A 159 -17.55 6.87 10.12
CA ASP A 159 -18.77 7.57 10.53
C ASP A 159 -19.04 8.76 9.61
N GLY A 160 -20.22 8.78 9.00
CA GLY A 160 -20.68 9.88 8.16
C GLY A 160 -20.92 11.20 8.90
N THR A 161 -20.64 11.27 10.20
CA THR A 161 -20.89 12.43 11.05
C THR A 161 -19.59 12.93 11.69
N ALA A 162 -19.13 14.10 11.28
CA ALA A 162 -18.08 14.84 11.97
C ALA A 162 -18.62 15.40 13.29
N THR A 163 -18.81 14.57 14.30
CA THR A 163 -19.10 15.02 15.68
C THR A 163 -18.11 14.33 16.61
N PRO A 164 -17.35 15.07 17.43
CA PRO A 164 -16.50 14.48 18.45
C PRO A 164 -17.41 13.94 19.58
N ILE A 165 -17.71 12.65 19.55
CA ILE A 165 -18.41 11.99 20.67
C ILE A 165 -17.53 10.85 21.17
N ALA A 166 -17.13 11.01 22.44
CA ALA A 166 -16.68 9.91 23.26
C ALA A 166 -17.72 8.78 23.24
N ARG A 167 -17.42 7.67 22.59
CA ARG A 167 -18.08 6.38 22.81
C ARG A 167 -17.04 5.29 22.98
N ALA A 168 -16.77 5.01 24.24
CA ALA A 168 -16.31 3.69 24.65
C ALA A 168 -17.48 2.71 24.41
N GLY A 169 -17.23 1.62 23.71
CA GLY A 169 -18.18 0.52 23.69
C GLY A 169 -18.23 -0.26 22.39
N SER A 170 -17.65 -1.46 22.45
CA SER A 170 -17.89 -2.65 21.63
C SER A 170 -17.17 -2.78 20.28
N TRP A 171 -15.88 -2.89 20.34
CA TRP A 171 -15.13 -3.85 19.53
C TRP A 171 -14.27 -4.67 20.51
N ALA A 172 -14.39 -5.97 20.49
CA ALA A 172 -13.40 -6.84 21.12
C ALA A 172 -12.12 -6.71 20.30
N ALA A 173 -11.32 -5.70 20.64
CA ALA A 173 -9.99 -5.52 20.12
C ALA A 173 -9.07 -6.47 20.89
N ALA A 174 -8.32 -7.26 20.17
CA ALA A 174 -7.02 -7.68 20.66
C ALA A 174 -6.25 -6.40 21.05
N ASP A 175 -5.63 -6.43 22.24
CA ASP A 175 -4.90 -5.32 22.87
C ASP A 175 -4.16 -4.40 21.88
N SER A 176 -4.83 -3.35 21.41
CA SER A 176 -4.20 -2.23 20.72
C SER A 176 -3.84 -1.20 21.78
N ALA A 177 -2.59 -0.76 21.80
CA ALA A 177 -2.16 0.32 22.68
C ALA A 177 -3.11 1.52 22.51
N PRO A 178 -3.61 2.12 23.59
CA PRO A 178 -4.57 3.21 23.48
C PRO A 178 -3.91 4.43 22.80
N CYS A 179 -4.60 5.02 21.83
CA CYS A 179 -4.30 6.36 21.36
C CYS A 179 -4.18 7.28 22.58
N PRO A 180 -3.14 8.10 22.73
CA PRO A 180 -2.99 8.95 23.90
C PRO A 180 -4.25 9.80 24.08
N PRO A 181 -4.76 9.95 25.33
CA PRO A 181 -5.97 10.73 25.56
C PRO A 181 -5.78 12.17 25.05
N PRO A 182 -6.80 12.78 24.47
CA PRO A 182 -6.71 14.16 23.98
C PRO A 182 -6.27 15.06 25.13
N ALA A 183 -5.17 15.77 24.94
CA ALA A 183 -4.71 16.79 25.89
C ALA A 183 -5.84 17.79 26.15
N LEU A 184 -6.04 18.14 27.41
CA LEU A 184 -7.02 19.08 27.90
C LEU A 184 -7.20 20.26 26.94
N ARG A 185 -8.43 20.51 26.52
CA ARG A 185 -8.82 21.58 25.61
C ARG A 185 -8.23 22.91 26.06
N ALA A 186 -7.46 23.54 25.19
CA ALA A 186 -7.23 24.97 25.26
C ALA A 186 -8.58 25.72 25.08
N PRO A 187 -8.76 26.87 25.71
CA PRO A 187 -10.00 27.66 25.59
C PRO A 187 -10.26 28.03 24.11
N PRO A 188 -11.52 28.14 23.69
CA PRO A 188 -11.86 28.43 22.30
C PRO A 188 -11.34 29.82 21.92
N LEU A 189 -10.62 29.89 20.81
CA LEU A 189 -10.28 31.12 20.13
C LEU A 189 -11.56 31.80 19.59
N PRO A 190 -11.60 33.16 19.47
CA PRO A 190 -12.80 33.89 19.12
C PRO A 190 -13.38 33.49 17.77
N THR A 191 -14.69 33.41 17.74
CA THR A 191 -15.57 32.97 16.64
C THR A 191 -15.22 33.61 15.30
N GLN A 192 -14.60 32.85 14.44
CA GLN A 192 -14.62 33.07 12.99
C GLN A 192 -15.93 32.49 12.44
N SER A 193 -16.41 33.08 11.33
CA SER A 193 -17.65 32.72 10.62
C SER A 193 -17.88 31.22 10.51
N PRO A 194 -19.14 30.73 10.51
CA PRO A 194 -19.41 29.30 10.47
C PRO A 194 -18.74 28.69 9.23
N LEU A 195 -17.72 27.88 9.48
CA LEU A 195 -17.12 27.05 8.44
C LEU A 195 -18.21 26.15 7.84
N PRO A 196 -18.23 25.94 6.52
CA PRO A 196 -19.17 25.00 5.92
C PRO A 196 -19.08 23.65 6.63
N PRO A 197 -20.19 22.90 6.73
CA PRO A 197 -20.21 21.62 7.44
C PRO A 197 -19.07 20.76 6.93
N LYS A 198 -18.20 20.29 7.84
CA LYS A 198 -17.07 19.43 7.49
C LYS A 198 -17.63 18.16 6.86
N LEU A 199 -17.30 17.92 5.59
CA LEU A 199 -17.66 16.69 4.92
C LEU A 199 -17.00 15.49 5.64
N PRO A 200 -17.67 14.33 5.71
CA PRO A 200 -17.07 13.11 6.22
C PRO A 200 -15.77 12.81 5.47
N LEU A 201 -14.73 12.39 6.18
CA LEU A 201 -13.42 12.13 5.59
C LEU A 201 -13.35 10.70 5.03
N PHE A 202 -12.65 10.54 3.91
CA PHE A 202 -12.32 9.22 3.37
C PHE A 202 -10.89 9.22 2.83
N VAL A 203 -10.05 8.33 3.36
CA VAL A 203 -8.66 8.18 2.93
C VAL A 203 -8.54 6.99 1.98
N ILE A 204 -7.96 7.18 0.80
CA ILE A 204 -7.85 6.12 -0.20
C ILE A 204 -6.47 6.04 -0.80
N GLU A 205 -5.98 4.82 -0.94
CA GLU A 205 -4.82 4.53 -1.78
C GLU A 205 -5.18 4.71 -3.26
N ALA A 206 -4.48 5.59 -3.94
CA ALA A 206 -4.79 6.03 -5.29
C ALA A 206 -3.79 5.44 -6.28
N ASP A 207 -4.20 4.32 -6.89
CA ASP A 207 -3.39 3.53 -7.81
C ASP A 207 -3.50 4.10 -9.23
N GLU A 208 -2.35 4.24 -9.91
CA GLU A 208 -2.22 4.68 -11.28
C GLU A 208 -2.61 3.62 -12.33
N TYR A 209 -2.80 2.38 -11.91
CA TYR A 209 -3.18 1.28 -12.78
C TYR A 209 -4.55 1.51 -13.45
N ASP A 210 -4.76 0.94 -14.64
CA ASP A 210 -6.02 1.06 -15.37
C ASP A 210 -7.21 0.47 -14.58
N THR A 211 -8.39 0.98 -14.85
CA THR A 211 -9.62 0.72 -14.07
C THR A 211 -10.20 -0.66 -14.35
N ALA A 212 -10.40 -0.97 -15.64
CA ALA A 212 -10.96 -2.22 -16.12
C ALA A 212 -10.63 -2.40 -17.60
N PHE A 213 -10.94 -3.58 -18.19
CA PHE A 213 -10.66 -3.82 -19.59
C PHE A 213 -11.43 -2.87 -20.55
N PHE A 214 -12.57 -2.35 -20.11
CA PHE A 214 -13.43 -1.41 -20.85
C PHE A 214 -13.20 0.06 -20.44
N ASP A 215 -12.44 0.32 -19.41
CA ASP A 215 -12.06 1.67 -18.96
C ASP A 215 -10.55 1.73 -18.67
N LYS A 216 -9.81 2.32 -19.59
CA LYS A 216 -8.34 2.42 -19.55
C LYS A 216 -7.80 3.65 -18.83
N ARG A 217 -8.68 4.45 -18.20
CA ARG A 217 -8.26 5.52 -17.30
C ARG A 217 -7.71 4.92 -16.01
N SER A 218 -6.74 5.60 -15.41
CA SER A 218 -6.23 5.20 -14.10
C SER A 218 -7.33 5.28 -13.03
N LYS A 219 -7.30 4.34 -12.07
CA LYS A 219 -8.32 4.21 -11.01
C LYS A 219 -8.54 5.50 -10.25
N PHE A 220 -7.49 6.24 -9.94
CA PHE A 220 -7.55 7.46 -9.14
C PHE A 220 -8.35 8.61 -9.79
N VAL A 221 -8.55 8.61 -11.11
CA VAL A 221 -9.37 9.64 -11.80
C VAL A 221 -10.83 9.60 -11.36
N HIS A 222 -11.31 8.43 -10.93
CA HIS A 222 -12.67 8.25 -10.41
C HIS A 222 -12.86 8.86 -9.03
N TYR A 223 -11.80 9.00 -8.21
CA TYR A 223 -11.92 9.33 -6.78
C TYR A 223 -12.19 10.80 -6.50
N ARG A 224 -11.91 11.71 -7.44
CA ARG A 224 -12.16 13.16 -7.35
C ARG A 224 -11.74 13.74 -6.00
N PRO A 225 -10.47 13.61 -5.59
CA PRO A 225 -10.04 13.99 -4.25
C PRO A 225 -10.09 15.49 -4.04
N ARG A 226 -10.37 15.89 -2.78
CA ARG A 226 -10.14 17.27 -2.32
C ARG A 226 -8.74 17.47 -1.78
N THR A 227 -8.09 16.41 -1.33
CA THR A 227 -6.66 16.37 -0.98
C THR A 227 -6.00 15.29 -1.79
N ALA A 228 -5.03 15.63 -2.64
CA ALA A 228 -4.23 14.67 -3.40
C ALA A 228 -2.78 14.70 -2.91
N VAL A 229 -2.27 13.58 -2.44
CA VAL A 229 -0.86 13.39 -2.10
C VAL A 229 -0.16 12.74 -3.28
N LEU A 230 0.95 13.34 -3.73
CA LEU A 230 1.83 12.82 -4.78
C LEU A 230 3.19 12.51 -4.14
N ASN A 231 3.43 11.22 -3.82
CA ASN A 231 4.63 10.81 -3.07
C ASN A 231 5.89 10.79 -3.92
N ASN A 232 5.83 10.11 -5.06
CA ASN A 232 6.94 9.93 -5.99
C ASN A 232 6.40 9.42 -7.32
N LEU A 233 7.22 9.48 -8.37
CA LEU A 233 6.82 9.02 -9.68
C LEU A 233 8.02 8.47 -10.44
N GLU A 234 8.06 7.15 -10.57
CA GLU A 234 9.04 6.40 -11.34
C GLU A 234 8.34 5.55 -12.41
N PHE A 235 9.14 5.04 -13.37
CA PHE A 235 8.61 4.11 -14.35
C PHE A 235 8.33 2.76 -13.72
N ASP A 236 7.07 2.36 -13.73
CA ASP A 236 6.59 1.03 -13.35
C ASP A 236 5.41 0.63 -14.25
N HIS A 237 4.83 -0.55 -14.02
CA HIS A 237 3.70 -1.04 -14.81
C HIS A 237 3.97 -1.08 -16.32
N ALA A 238 5.14 -1.64 -16.71
CA ALA A 238 5.59 -1.76 -18.10
C ALA A 238 4.63 -2.57 -19.02
N ASP A 239 3.66 -3.25 -18.43
CA ASP A 239 2.58 -3.96 -19.12
C ASP A 239 1.46 -3.04 -19.64
N ILE A 240 1.35 -1.81 -19.12
CA ILE A 240 0.31 -0.84 -19.50
C ILE A 240 0.86 0.54 -19.85
N PHE A 241 2.09 0.87 -19.48
CA PHE A 241 2.73 2.15 -19.79
C PHE A 241 4.04 1.95 -20.55
N ASP A 242 4.18 2.65 -21.69
CA ASP A 242 5.37 2.58 -22.52
C ASP A 242 6.59 3.29 -21.91
N ASN A 243 6.35 4.35 -21.11
CA ASN A 243 7.38 5.20 -20.52
C ASN A 243 6.86 6.06 -19.38
N LEU A 244 7.78 6.73 -18.67
CA LEU A 244 7.45 7.61 -17.55
C LEU A 244 6.50 8.76 -17.96
N ALA A 245 6.64 9.33 -19.17
CA ALA A 245 5.76 10.39 -19.63
C ALA A 245 4.29 9.95 -19.77
N ALA A 246 4.06 8.65 -20.04
CA ALA A 246 2.71 8.09 -20.06
C ALA A 246 2.09 8.08 -18.64
N ILE A 247 2.88 7.78 -17.59
CA ILE A 247 2.46 7.82 -16.20
C ILE A 247 2.27 9.28 -15.75
N GLU A 248 3.18 10.20 -16.10
CA GLU A 248 3.03 11.63 -15.81
C GLU A 248 1.70 12.21 -16.34
N ARG A 249 1.27 11.79 -17.53
CA ARG A 249 -0.04 12.17 -18.08
C ARG A 249 -1.20 11.68 -17.21
N GLN A 250 -1.12 10.47 -16.66
CA GLN A 250 -2.16 9.96 -15.75
C GLN A 250 -2.21 10.79 -14.45
N PHE A 251 -1.07 11.10 -13.87
CA PHE A 251 -1.00 11.96 -12.69
C PHE A 251 -1.55 13.36 -12.98
N HIS A 252 -1.28 13.91 -14.16
CA HIS A 252 -1.92 15.17 -14.58
C HIS A 252 -3.45 15.03 -14.72
N HIS A 253 -3.96 13.87 -15.19
CA HIS A 253 -5.41 13.61 -15.20
C HIS A 253 -5.99 13.58 -13.76
N LEU A 254 -5.26 13.05 -12.78
CA LEU A 254 -5.67 13.15 -11.37
C LEU A 254 -5.75 14.62 -10.92
N LEU A 255 -4.74 15.44 -11.18
CA LEU A 255 -4.73 16.85 -10.80
C LEU A 255 -5.93 17.62 -11.35
N ARG A 256 -6.37 17.30 -12.57
CA ARG A 256 -7.57 17.89 -13.19
C ARG A 256 -8.87 17.58 -12.44
N THR A 257 -8.88 16.57 -11.59
CA THR A 257 -10.06 16.20 -10.80
C THR A 257 -10.09 16.85 -9.42
N VAL A 258 -8.97 17.46 -8.99
CA VAL A 258 -8.89 18.19 -7.71
C VAL A 258 -9.53 19.56 -7.88
N PRO A 259 -10.52 19.93 -7.04
CA PRO A 259 -11.20 21.23 -7.16
C PRO A 259 -10.26 22.39 -6.78
N SER A 260 -10.55 23.60 -7.23
CA SER A 260 -9.76 24.81 -6.90
C SER A 260 -9.68 25.10 -5.39
N THR A 261 -10.65 24.63 -4.63
CA THR A 261 -10.68 24.68 -3.16
C THR A 261 -9.98 23.51 -2.49
N GLY A 262 -9.40 22.61 -3.27
CA GLY A 262 -8.64 21.46 -2.80
C GLY A 262 -7.16 21.75 -2.62
N ARG A 263 -6.40 20.74 -2.21
CA ARG A 263 -4.95 20.82 -2.00
C ARG A 263 -4.23 19.66 -2.65
N VAL A 264 -3.13 19.96 -3.32
CA VAL A 264 -2.14 18.99 -3.79
C VAL A 264 -0.94 19.04 -2.84
N VAL A 265 -0.61 17.91 -2.23
CA VAL A 265 0.55 17.72 -1.35
C VAL A 265 1.60 16.97 -2.17
N VAL A 266 2.71 17.60 -2.51
CA VAL A 266 3.68 17.08 -3.47
C VAL A 266 5.06 16.91 -2.87
N ASN A 267 5.72 15.82 -3.19
CA ASN A 267 7.13 15.60 -2.84
C ASN A 267 8.02 16.55 -3.64
N GLY A 268 8.65 17.51 -2.96
CA GLY A 268 9.48 18.54 -3.56
C GLY A 268 10.86 18.06 -4.04
N VAL A 269 11.24 16.81 -3.77
CA VAL A 269 12.51 16.23 -4.27
C VAL A 269 12.34 15.47 -5.59
N GLU A 270 11.10 15.36 -6.10
CA GLU A 270 10.75 14.55 -7.27
C GLU A 270 10.59 15.42 -8.53
N GLU A 271 11.58 15.41 -9.42
CA GLU A 271 11.52 16.19 -10.68
C GLU A 271 10.35 15.78 -11.59
N SER A 272 10.00 14.49 -11.61
CA SER A 272 8.87 13.98 -12.39
C SER A 272 7.55 14.62 -11.95
N LEU A 273 7.35 14.82 -10.64
CA LEU A 273 6.18 15.50 -10.11
C LEU A 273 6.19 17.02 -10.43
N ALA A 274 7.36 17.65 -10.45
CA ALA A 274 7.47 19.03 -10.91
C ALA A 274 7.02 19.17 -12.37
N ARG A 275 7.39 18.22 -13.25
CA ARG A 275 6.90 18.20 -14.65
C ARG A 275 5.38 17.99 -14.74
N VAL A 276 4.80 17.17 -13.87
CA VAL A 276 3.35 16.97 -13.79
C VAL A 276 2.64 18.28 -13.43
N LEU A 277 3.14 19.00 -12.39
CA LEU A 277 2.57 20.29 -11.98
C LEU A 277 2.69 21.36 -13.09
N HIS A 278 3.77 21.36 -13.85
CA HIS A 278 3.98 22.27 -14.98
C HIS A 278 2.96 22.10 -16.12
N GLN A 279 2.34 20.92 -16.24
CA GLN A 279 1.25 20.68 -17.19
C GLN A 279 -0.05 21.40 -16.80
N GLY A 280 -0.14 21.88 -15.56
CA GLY A 280 -1.25 22.62 -14.97
C GLY A 280 -1.71 22.07 -13.62
N CYS A 281 -1.93 22.99 -12.68
CA CYS A 281 -2.54 22.72 -11.38
C CYS A 281 -3.45 23.88 -11.01
N TRP A 282 -4.66 23.58 -10.57
CA TRP A 282 -5.70 24.59 -10.29
C TRP A 282 -6.01 24.72 -8.81
N SER A 283 -5.34 23.93 -7.96
CA SER A 283 -5.55 23.83 -6.53
C SER A 283 -4.35 24.40 -5.78
N GLU A 284 -4.51 24.65 -4.50
CA GLU A 284 -3.37 24.96 -3.63
C GLU A 284 -2.33 23.83 -3.67
N VAL A 285 -1.05 24.19 -3.79
CA VAL A 285 0.07 23.24 -3.74
C VAL A 285 0.83 23.42 -2.44
N ARG A 286 1.08 22.34 -1.73
CA ARG A 286 1.97 22.26 -0.57
C ARG A 286 3.06 21.21 -0.84
N SER A 287 4.30 21.58 -0.64
CA SER A 287 5.44 20.70 -0.86
C SER A 287 5.93 20.07 0.43
N PHE A 288 6.54 18.88 0.32
CA PHE A 288 7.24 18.23 1.43
C PHE A 288 8.56 17.61 0.97
N GLY A 289 9.45 17.35 1.91
CA GLY A 289 10.65 16.52 1.74
C GLY A 289 11.92 17.32 1.48
N ALA A 290 11.94 18.26 0.55
CA ALA A 290 13.13 19.12 0.33
C ALA A 290 13.27 20.16 1.45
N THR A 291 14.50 20.61 1.71
CA THR A 291 14.78 21.61 2.75
C THR A 291 13.99 22.90 2.58
N VAL A 292 13.71 23.28 1.35
CA VAL A 292 12.92 24.49 0.99
C VAL A 292 11.41 24.24 0.89
N SER A 293 10.97 23.01 1.14
CA SER A 293 9.55 22.65 1.10
C SER A 293 8.77 23.26 2.25
N ASP A 294 7.43 23.34 2.09
CA ASP A 294 6.52 23.79 3.16
C ASP A 294 6.67 22.90 4.40
N PHE A 295 6.80 21.58 4.20
CA PHE A 295 7.09 20.61 5.26
C PHE A 295 8.42 19.92 4.98
N SER A 296 9.34 19.97 5.94
CA SER A 296 10.65 19.29 5.87
C SER A 296 10.97 18.60 7.19
N ALA A 297 12.01 17.79 7.19
CA ALA A 297 12.49 17.09 8.38
C ALA A 297 13.93 17.49 8.69
N ASP A 298 14.26 17.54 9.99
CA ASP A 298 15.62 17.68 10.51
C ASP A 298 15.86 16.61 11.57
N GLY A 299 16.85 15.76 11.33
CA GLY A 299 17.20 14.60 12.16
C GLY A 299 17.09 13.26 11.46
N GLU A 300 17.37 12.20 12.22
CA GLU A 300 17.37 10.83 11.72
C GLU A 300 15.94 10.31 11.44
N PRO A 301 15.77 9.37 10.49
CA PRO A 301 14.44 8.88 10.11
C PRO A 301 13.58 8.33 11.25
N HIS A 302 14.16 7.87 12.33
CA HIS A 302 13.45 7.35 13.51
C HIS A 302 13.23 8.42 14.60
N ASP A 303 13.90 9.57 14.51
CA ASP A 303 13.77 10.67 15.47
C ASP A 303 14.10 12.02 14.80
N PHE A 304 13.09 12.73 14.37
CA PHE A 304 13.26 13.98 13.61
C PHE A 304 12.26 15.06 14.01
N ALA A 305 12.72 16.31 13.90
CA ALA A 305 11.87 17.48 13.97
C ALA A 305 11.12 17.64 12.63
N VAL A 306 9.83 17.92 12.71
CA VAL A 306 9.02 18.37 11.58
C VAL A 306 9.11 19.88 11.51
N LEU A 307 9.57 20.39 10.38
CA LEU A 307 9.66 21.81 10.10
C LEU A 307 8.51 22.23 9.19
N HIS A 308 7.84 23.33 9.53
CA HIS A 308 6.86 24.00 8.66
C HIS A 308 7.40 25.38 8.31
N HIS A 309 7.64 25.62 7.02
CA HIS A 309 8.34 26.82 6.52
C HIS A 309 9.65 27.09 7.26
N GLY A 310 10.46 26.04 7.44
CA GLY A 310 11.77 26.10 8.11
C GLY A 310 11.72 26.27 9.64
N LYS A 311 10.55 26.30 10.26
CA LYS A 311 10.41 26.39 11.72
C LYS A 311 9.98 25.06 12.31
N PRO A 312 10.62 24.57 13.39
CA PRO A 312 10.22 23.35 14.05
C PRO A 312 8.83 23.51 14.69
N VAL A 313 7.90 22.62 14.32
CA VAL A 313 6.53 22.62 14.80
C VAL A 313 6.13 21.37 15.55
N ALA A 314 6.87 20.27 15.34
CA ALA A 314 6.60 18.99 15.96
C ALA A 314 7.85 18.09 15.96
N ARG A 315 7.81 16.95 16.67
CA ARG A 315 8.82 15.92 16.63
C ARG A 315 8.17 14.55 16.48
N VAL A 316 8.69 13.74 15.57
CA VAL A 316 8.29 12.34 15.39
C VAL A 316 9.39 11.46 15.96
N GLN A 317 9.00 10.55 16.87
CA GLN A 317 9.85 9.52 17.42
C GLN A 317 9.11 8.20 17.32
N TRP A 318 9.66 7.22 16.61
CA TRP A 318 9.02 5.95 16.31
C TRP A 318 10.01 4.81 16.05
N ALA A 319 9.51 3.59 15.87
CA ALA A 319 10.34 2.42 15.57
C ALA A 319 10.65 2.24 14.07
N LEU A 320 10.07 3.06 13.18
CA LEU A 320 10.27 2.90 11.74
C LEU A 320 11.63 3.45 11.31
N ALA A 321 12.24 2.79 10.34
CA ALA A 321 13.52 3.17 9.77
C ALA A 321 13.39 3.60 8.31
N GLY A 322 14.41 4.30 7.81
CA GLY A 322 14.54 4.69 6.41
C GLY A 322 13.90 6.04 6.06
N VAL A 323 14.64 6.81 5.24
CA VAL A 323 14.22 8.16 4.78
C VAL A 323 12.85 8.13 4.07
N HIS A 324 12.53 7.03 3.38
CA HIS A 324 11.23 6.88 2.73
C HIS A 324 10.05 6.93 3.73
N ASN A 325 10.21 6.38 4.95
CA ASN A 325 9.17 6.48 5.98
C ASN A 325 9.09 7.89 6.57
N GLN A 326 10.23 8.60 6.70
CA GLN A 326 10.24 10.01 7.08
C GLN A 326 9.48 10.86 6.04
N LEU A 327 9.71 10.64 4.75
CA LEU A 327 8.96 11.31 3.68
C LEU A 327 7.47 10.96 3.70
N ASN A 328 7.12 9.70 3.90
CA ASN A 328 5.72 9.26 4.05
C ASN A 328 5.02 9.95 5.23
N ALA A 329 5.75 10.16 6.34
CA ALA A 329 5.23 10.90 7.51
C ALA A 329 4.98 12.36 7.18
N LEU A 330 5.94 13.05 6.53
CA LEU A 330 5.76 14.44 6.12
C LEU A 330 4.56 14.60 5.18
N ALA A 331 4.39 13.70 4.23
CA ALA A 331 3.25 13.67 3.32
C ALA A 331 1.91 13.52 4.07
N ALA A 332 1.85 12.58 5.02
CA ALA A 332 0.66 12.34 5.83
C ALA A 332 0.33 13.53 6.75
N ILE A 333 1.34 14.15 7.37
CA ILE A 333 1.20 15.35 8.21
C ILE A 333 0.67 16.53 7.36
N ALA A 334 1.27 16.79 6.19
CA ALA A 334 0.85 17.87 5.29
C ALA A 334 -0.57 17.67 4.74
N ALA A 335 -0.97 16.41 4.51
CA ALA A 335 -2.34 16.10 4.10
C ALA A 335 -3.36 16.26 5.26
N ALA A 336 -3.00 15.86 6.47
CA ALA A 336 -3.81 16.00 7.66
C ALA A 336 -4.01 17.49 8.06
N ASP A 337 -3.01 18.34 7.84
CA ASP A 337 -3.08 19.78 8.02
C ASP A 337 -4.22 20.41 7.17
N HIS A 338 -4.45 19.93 5.96
CA HIS A 338 -5.54 20.43 5.08
C HIS A 338 -6.93 20.23 5.69
N VAL A 339 -7.12 19.20 6.50
CA VAL A 339 -8.41 18.92 7.16
C VAL A 339 -8.43 19.39 8.62
N GLY A 340 -7.43 20.19 9.02
CA GLY A 340 -7.38 20.91 10.29
C GLY A 340 -6.76 20.13 11.44
N VAL A 341 -5.96 19.09 11.16
CA VAL A 341 -5.15 18.42 12.19
C VAL A 341 -3.79 19.10 12.28
N ALA A 342 -3.51 19.72 13.41
CA ALA A 342 -2.25 20.41 13.63
C ALA A 342 -1.05 19.46 13.57
N PRO A 343 0.12 19.90 13.05
CA PRO A 343 1.30 19.05 12.86
C PRO A 343 1.80 18.36 14.14
N ASP A 344 1.64 19.00 15.31
CA ASP A 344 2.04 18.41 16.60
C ASP A 344 1.10 17.27 17.02
N VAL A 345 -0.19 17.36 16.71
CA VAL A 345 -1.17 16.28 16.93
C VAL A 345 -0.85 15.11 16.00
N ALA A 346 -0.58 15.39 14.72
CA ALA A 346 -0.23 14.40 13.73
C ALA A 346 1.08 13.66 14.09
N ALA A 347 2.12 14.38 14.52
CA ALA A 347 3.38 13.79 14.95
C ALA A 347 3.22 12.89 16.19
N LYS A 348 2.42 13.31 17.17
CA LYS A 348 2.11 12.47 18.36
C LYS A 348 1.39 11.18 17.98
N ALA A 349 0.45 11.25 17.03
CA ALA A 349 -0.23 10.06 16.54
C ALA A 349 0.75 9.07 15.90
N LEU A 350 1.72 9.56 15.13
CA LEU A 350 2.73 8.72 14.48
C LEU A 350 3.65 7.99 15.46
N ALA A 351 3.84 8.46 16.68
CA ALA A 351 4.61 7.76 17.71
C ALA A 351 4.01 6.38 18.08
N SER A 352 2.69 6.20 17.90
CA SER A 352 1.97 4.95 18.13
C SER A 352 1.55 4.24 16.83
N PHE A 353 2.08 4.66 15.68
CA PHE A 353 1.76 4.03 14.41
C PHE A 353 2.45 2.67 14.30
N GLU A 354 1.65 1.64 14.14
CA GLU A 354 2.08 0.31 13.77
C GLU A 354 2.01 0.18 12.25
N ASN A 355 3.09 -0.28 11.64
CA ASN A 355 3.17 -0.35 10.19
C ASN A 355 2.05 -1.22 9.55
N VAL A 356 2.03 -1.30 8.25
CA VAL A 356 1.15 -2.21 7.50
C VAL A 356 1.78 -3.60 7.46
N LYS A 357 0.97 -4.66 7.52
CA LYS A 357 1.44 -6.03 7.31
C LYS A 357 2.28 -6.11 6.04
N ARG A 358 3.35 -6.93 6.11
CA ARG A 358 4.30 -7.10 5.01
C ARG A 358 5.06 -5.81 4.62
N ARG A 359 5.33 -4.92 5.60
CA ARG A 359 6.24 -3.78 5.47
C ARG A 359 7.29 -3.88 6.58
N MET A 360 8.37 -4.63 6.30
CA MET A 360 9.39 -5.03 7.29
C MET A 360 8.76 -5.70 8.52
N GLU A 361 7.69 -6.47 8.29
CA GLU A 361 7.01 -7.24 9.34
C GLU A 361 7.94 -8.34 9.86
N ILE A 362 8.20 -8.35 11.17
CA ILE A 362 8.98 -9.41 11.79
C ILE A 362 8.10 -10.66 11.89
N ARG A 363 8.48 -11.72 11.18
CA ARG A 363 7.78 -13.00 11.19
C ARG A 363 8.28 -13.92 12.31
N ALA A 364 9.56 -13.83 12.64
CA ALA A 364 10.13 -14.60 13.73
C ALA A 364 11.51 -14.05 14.17
N HIS A 365 11.84 -14.31 15.43
CA HIS A 365 13.20 -14.36 15.95
C HIS A 365 13.51 -15.84 16.22
N ALA A 366 14.23 -16.48 15.32
CA ALA A 366 14.48 -17.93 15.37
C ALA A 366 15.93 -18.21 15.81
N PRO A 367 16.16 -18.89 16.93
CA PRO A 367 17.50 -19.40 17.26
C PRO A 367 17.89 -20.47 16.24
N LEU A 368 19.15 -20.48 15.82
CA LEU A 368 19.66 -21.58 15.01
C LEU A 368 19.81 -22.84 15.87
N ARG A 369 19.33 -23.96 15.38
CA ARG A 369 19.50 -25.26 16.07
C ARG A 369 20.98 -25.59 16.33
N SER A 370 21.86 -25.27 15.39
CA SER A 370 23.32 -25.46 15.52
C SER A 370 23.97 -24.57 16.57
N ALA A 371 23.30 -23.50 17.01
CA ALA A 371 23.80 -22.53 17.98
C ALA A 371 22.65 -21.92 18.82
N PRO A 372 21.94 -22.72 19.65
CA PRO A 372 20.69 -22.30 20.31
C PRO A 372 20.86 -21.19 21.35
N HIS A 373 22.09 -20.95 21.81
CA HIS A 373 22.41 -19.89 22.78
C HIS A 373 23.05 -18.66 22.13
N ALA A 374 23.25 -18.66 20.80
CA ALA A 374 23.75 -17.52 20.07
C ALA A 374 22.61 -16.55 19.70
N ALA A 375 22.97 -15.41 19.11
CA ALA A 375 21.99 -14.43 18.67
C ALA A 375 20.99 -15.04 17.67
N ALA A 376 19.69 -14.81 17.89
CA ALA A 376 18.65 -15.32 17.01
C ALA A 376 18.70 -14.68 15.63
N VAL A 377 18.34 -15.45 14.61
CA VAL A 377 18.10 -14.96 13.24
C VAL A 377 16.74 -14.27 13.21
N THR A 378 16.69 -13.08 12.64
CA THR A 378 15.43 -12.35 12.45
C THR A 378 14.92 -12.51 11.01
N VAL A 379 13.70 -12.97 10.84
CA VAL A 379 13.05 -13.15 9.53
C VAL A 379 12.00 -12.07 9.35
N TYR A 380 12.12 -11.30 8.25
CA TYR A 380 11.19 -10.24 7.86
C TYR A 380 10.39 -10.62 6.62
N ASP A 381 9.18 -10.08 6.53
CA ASP A 381 8.33 -10.07 5.33
C ASP A 381 8.19 -8.63 4.83
N ASP A 382 8.54 -8.39 3.58
CA ASP A 382 8.41 -7.09 2.94
C ASP A 382 7.78 -7.20 1.55
N PHE A 383 6.99 -6.21 1.19
CA PHE A 383 6.30 -6.16 -0.09
C PHE A 383 7.16 -5.55 -1.21
N ALA A 384 8.38 -5.12 -0.93
CA ALA A 384 9.29 -4.57 -1.94
C ALA A 384 9.46 -5.52 -3.11
N HIS A 385 9.29 -5.03 -4.32
CA HIS A 385 9.37 -5.79 -5.56
C HIS A 385 9.90 -4.97 -6.75
N HIS A 386 10.08 -3.67 -6.58
CA HIS A 386 10.73 -2.77 -7.52
C HIS A 386 12.15 -2.45 -7.01
N PRO A 387 13.19 -2.28 -7.87
CA PRO A 387 14.55 -2.04 -7.43
C PRO A 387 14.71 -0.89 -6.42
N THR A 388 14.05 0.24 -6.63
CA THR A 388 14.04 1.37 -5.68
C THR A 388 13.44 0.96 -4.33
N ALA A 389 12.34 0.21 -4.31
CA ALA A 389 11.73 -0.26 -3.07
C ALA A 389 12.63 -1.26 -2.34
N ILE A 390 13.25 -2.21 -3.06
CA ILE A 390 14.25 -3.15 -2.51
C ILE A 390 15.39 -2.36 -1.86
N ARG A 391 15.98 -1.41 -2.60
CA ARG A 391 17.09 -0.57 -2.09
C ARG A 391 16.70 0.18 -0.83
N THR A 392 15.54 0.85 -0.83
CA THR A 392 15.10 1.63 0.33
C THR A 392 14.83 0.77 1.56
N THR A 393 14.27 -0.43 1.37
CA THR A 393 14.05 -1.42 2.43
C THR A 393 15.38 -1.90 3.03
N VAL A 394 16.32 -2.32 2.17
CA VAL A 394 17.63 -2.81 2.59
C VAL A 394 18.45 -1.71 3.29
N ASN A 395 18.52 -0.52 2.71
CA ASN A 395 19.24 0.62 3.29
C ASN A 395 18.65 1.04 4.64
N GLY A 396 17.31 1.03 4.78
CA GLY A 396 16.63 1.30 6.03
C GLY A 396 17.01 0.30 7.13
N LEU A 397 17.09 -0.98 6.79
CA LEU A 397 17.54 -2.02 7.72
C LEU A 397 19.03 -1.87 8.06
N ARG A 398 19.91 -1.64 7.07
CA ARG A 398 21.35 -1.47 7.27
C ARG A 398 21.62 -0.35 8.27
N ARG A 399 21.04 0.83 8.06
CA ARG A 399 21.20 1.96 8.98
C ARG A 399 20.76 1.65 10.41
N ARG A 400 19.68 0.89 10.57
CA ARG A 400 19.21 0.47 11.90
C ARG A 400 20.18 -0.51 12.57
N LEU A 401 20.82 -1.39 11.81
CA LEU A 401 21.77 -2.38 12.32
C LEU A 401 23.12 -1.74 12.65
N ASP A 402 23.59 -0.77 11.88
CA ASP A 402 24.86 -0.05 12.11
C ASP A 402 24.87 0.74 13.41
N THR A 403 23.71 1.08 13.97
CA THR A 403 23.60 1.70 15.31
C THR A 403 23.76 0.70 16.46
N SER A 404 23.75 -0.60 16.16
CA SER A 404 23.90 -1.68 17.14
C SER A 404 25.35 -2.14 17.23
N ALA A 405 25.83 -2.51 18.41
CA ALA A 405 27.18 -2.98 18.62
C ALA A 405 27.39 -4.38 17.99
N GLY A 406 27.78 -4.43 16.72
CA GLY A 406 28.09 -5.67 16.00
C GLY A 406 27.79 -5.55 14.49
N VAL A 407 28.57 -6.26 13.67
CA VAL A 407 28.33 -6.33 12.21
C VAL A 407 27.25 -7.39 11.95
N ALA A 408 25.98 -6.99 11.96
CA ALA A 408 24.89 -7.86 11.58
C ALA A 408 24.78 -7.97 10.04
N ARG A 409 24.61 -9.18 9.52
CA ARG A 409 24.49 -9.41 8.08
C ARG A 409 23.02 -9.33 7.63
N ILE A 410 22.81 -8.85 6.40
CA ILE A 410 21.53 -8.82 5.71
C ILE A 410 21.53 -9.84 4.58
N LEU A 411 20.65 -10.81 4.64
CA LEU A 411 20.38 -11.81 3.63
C LEU A 411 19.07 -11.42 2.91
N ALA A 412 19.19 -10.88 1.69
CA ALA A 412 18.03 -10.56 0.86
C ALA A 412 17.51 -11.80 0.13
N VAL A 413 16.26 -12.17 0.31
CA VAL A 413 15.60 -13.27 -0.37
C VAL A 413 14.43 -12.70 -1.16
N PHE A 414 14.45 -12.76 -2.49
CA PHE A 414 13.48 -12.01 -3.28
C PHE A 414 12.98 -12.75 -4.52
N GLU A 415 11.79 -12.34 -4.96
CA GLU A 415 11.08 -12.88 -6.12
C GLU A 415 10.76 -11.75 -7.10
N PRO A 416 11.36 -11.68 -8.30
CA PRO A 416 11.02 -10.72 -9.35
C PRO A 416 9.66 -11.07 -9.99
N ARG A 417 8.55 -10.78 -9.32
CA ARG A 417 7.22 -11.28 -9.67
C ARG A 417 6.32 -10.28 -10.38
N SER A 418 6.47 -8.98 -10.14
CA SER A 418 5.64 -7.97 -10.80
C SER A 418 5.78 -8.07 -12.33
N ASN A 419 4.78 -7.61 -13.08
CA ASN A 419 4.83 -7.65 -14.55
C ASN A 419 6.08 -6.95 -15.09
N THR A 420 6.41 -5.77 -14.56
CA THR A 420 7.64 -5.03 -14.90
C THR A 420 8.90 -5.87 -14.67
N MET A 421 8.99 -6.57 -13.54
CA MET A 421 10.15 -7.41 -13.21
C MET A 421 10.21 -8.67 -14.06
N LYS A 422 9.08 -9.34 -14.33
CA LYS A 422 9.02 -10.53 -15.20
C LYS A 422 9.43 -10.20 -16.62
N LEU A 423 9.05 -9.04 -17.15
CA LEU A 423 9.48 -8.55 -18.46
C LEU A 423 10.99 -8.21 -18.52
N GLY A 424 11.68 -8.20 -17.39
CA GLY A 424 13.10 -7.86 -17.32
C GLY A 424 13.42 -6.38 -17.52
N ALA A 425 12.42 -5.49 -17.57
CA ALA A 425 12.62 -4.06 -17.81
C ALA A 425 13.59 -3.41 -16.80
N MET A 426 13.62 -3.91 -15.57
CA MET A 426 14.44 -3.38 -14.47
C MET A 426 15.58 -4.32 -14.04
N LYS A 427 15.86 -5.42 -14.77
CA LYS A 427 16.85 -6.42 -14.35
C LYS A 427 18.25 -5.84 -14.12
N ALA A 428 18.65 -4.85 -14.90
CA ALA A 428 19.96 -4.21 -14.78
C ALA A 428 20.14 -3.38 -13.49
N GLN A 429 19.04 -3.04 -12.81
CA GLN A 429 19.08 -2.26 -11.56
C GLN A 429 19.15 -3.16 -10.31
N LEU A 430 19.01 -4.48 -10.45
CA LEU A 430 19.02 -5.41 -9.31
C LEU A 430 20.33 -5.36 -8.51
N PRO A 431 21.54 -5.40 -9.11
CA PRO A 431 22.77 -5.29 -8.32
C PRO A 431 22.84 -3.99 -7.50
N TRP A 432 22.44 -2.87 -8.09
CA TRP A 432 22.35 -1.57 -7.39
C TRP A 432 21.34 -1.61 -6.23
N SER A 433 20.22 -2.26 -6.40
CA SER A 433 19.19 -2.34 -5.36
C SER A 433 19.60 -3.19 -4.15
N LEU A 434 20.57 -4.09 -4.34
CA LEU A 434 21.07 -5.05 -3.36
C LEU A 434 22.47 -4.71 -2.83
N GLU A 435 22.99 -3.53 -3.11
CA GLU A 435 24.36 -3.12 -2.79
C GLU A 435 24.69 -3.28 -1.30
N GLU A 436 23.78 -2.91 -0.41
CA GLU A 436 23.90 -2.96 1.05
C GLU A 436 23.58 -4.34 1.66
N THR A 437 23.34 -5.36 0.84
CA THR A 437 23.16 -6.74 1.32
C THR A 437 24.50 -7.47 1.44
N ASP A 438 24.62 -8.37 2.39
CA ASP A 438 25.77 -9.27 2.48
C ASP A 438 25.61 -10.45 1.50
N LEU A 439 24.40 -10.99 1.40
CA LEU A 439 24.04 -12.05 0.46
C LEU A 439 22.68 -11.77 -0.16
N ALA A 440 22.48 -12.23 -1.38
CA ALA A 440 21.23 -12.13 -2.11
C ALA A 440 20.82 -13.48 -2.72
N PHE A 441 19.56 -13.86 -2.54
CA PHE A 441 18.99 -15.11 -3.01
C PHE A 441 17.78 -14.81 -3.87
N CYS A 442 17.85 -15.10 -5.18
CA CYS A 442 16.82 -14.79 -6.15
C CYS A 442 16.04 -16.03 -6.56
N HIS A 443 14.71 -15.99 -6.43
CA HIS A 443 13.82 -16.98 -7.03
C HIS A 443 13.64 -16.69 -8.52
N THR A 444 13.93 -17.67 -9.39
CA THR A 444 13.89 -17.51 -10.85
C THR A 444 12.68 -18.15 -11.51
N GLY A 445 11.81 -18.81 -10.75
CA GLY A 445 10.64 -19.49 -11.30
C GLY A 445 9.70 -18.53 -12.01
N GLY A 446 9.41 -18.77 -13.28
CA GLY A 446 8.50 -17.94 -14.09
C GLY A 446 9.11 -16.65 -14.65
N LEU A 447 10.44 -16.54 -14.70
CA LEU A 447 11.15 -15.46 -15.40
C LEU A 447 11.49 -15.87 -16.83
N ASP A 448 11.34 -14.93 -17.77
CA ASP A 448 11.71 -15.09 -19.18
C ASP A 448 13.13 -14.58 -19.48
N TRP A 449 13.91 -14.24 -18.45
CA TRP A 449 15.28 -13.73 -18.54
C TRP A 449 16.20 -14.38 -17.53
N ASP A 450 17.52 -14.35 -17.78
CA ASP A 450 18.53 -14.96 -16.93
C ASP A 450 18.86 -14.08 -15.71
N ALA A 451 18.41 -14.50 -14.53
CA ALA A 451 18.67 -13.78 -13.28
C ALA A 451 20.13 -13.95 -12.80
N ALA A 452 20.81 -15.04 -13.15
CA ALA A 452 22.22 -15.21 -12.82
C ALA A 452 23.09 -14.22 -13.60
N GLU A 453 22.80 -14.02 -14.90
CA GLU A 453 23.44 -12.99 -15.71
C GLU A 453 23.21 -11.60 -15.14
N ALA A 454 21.96 -11.25 -14.79
CA ALA A 454 21.62 -9.93 -14.25
C ALA A 454 22.30 -9.64 -12.90
N LEU A 455 22.52 -10.66 -12.07
CA LEU A 455 23.16 -10.55 -10.76
C LEU A 455 24.68 -10.81 -10.79
N ALA A 456 25.26 -11.13 -11.96
CA ALA A 456 26.69 -11.38 -12.09
C ALA A 456 27.62 -10.30 -11.50
N PRO A 457 27.27 -8.98 -11.53
CA PRO A 457 28.07 -7.96 -10.87
C PRO A 457 28.22 -8.14 -9.35
N MET A 458 27.35 -8.89 -8.68
CA MET A 458 27.42 -9.19 -7.25
C MET A 458 28.40 -10.34 -6.93
N GLY A 459 28.86 -11.10 -7.94
CA GLY A 459 29.77 -12.23 -7.79
C GLY A 459 29.21 -13.31 -6.84
N ALA A 460 30.05 -13.80 -5.93
CA ALA A 460 29.67 -14.86 -4.98
C ALA A 460 28.60 -14.43 -3.95
N ARG A 461 28.26 -13.15 -3.86
CA ARG A 461 27.20 -12.66 -2.97
C ARG A 461 25.79 -12.97 -3.47
N ALA A 462 25.62 -13.32 -4.75
CA ALA A 462 24.31 -13.61 -5.32
C ALA A 462 24.18 -15.11 -5.67
N GLN A 463 23.04 -15.67 -5.32
CA GLN A 463 22.66 -17.05 -5.67
C GLN A 463 21.24 -17.05 -6.27
N VAL A 464 20.99 -18.01 -7.15
CA VAL A 464 19.68 -18.15 -7.82
C VAL A 464 19.13 -19.57 -7.64
N ALA A 465 17.80 -19.71 -7.56
CA ALA A 465 17.14 -21.01 -7.49
C ALA A 465 15.80 -21.00 -8.24
N GLY A 466 15.51 -22.07 -8.97
CA GLY A 466 14.29 -22.21 -9.77
C GLY A 466 13.03 -22.55 -8.98
N ASN A 467 13.17 -22.92 -7.71
CA ASN A 467 12.05 -23.23 -6.82
C ASN A 467 12.34 -22.81 -5.38
N VAL A 468 11.26 -22.66 -4.59
CA VAL A 468 11.33 -22.13 -3.22
C VAL A 468 12.09 -23.06 -2.28
N ASP A 469 11.99 -24.38 -2.43
CA ASP A 469 12.66 -25.33 -1.53
C ASP A 469 14.18 -25.31 -1.73
N ALA A 470 14.65 -25.21 -2.96
CA ALA A 470 16.07 -25.02 -3.28
C ALA A 470 16.58 -23.68 -2.75
N LEU A 471 15.77 -22.61 -2.86
CA LEU A 471 16.11 -21.30 -2.32
C LEU A 471 16.26 -21.33 -0.79
N VAL A 472 15.34 -21.99 -0.08
CA VAL A 472 15.41 -22.20 1.37
C VAL A 472 16.69 -22.96 1.74
N ALA A 473 17.04 -24.04 1.01
CA ALA A 473 18.25 -24.79 1.27
C ALA A 473 19.53 -23.95 1.11
N GLN A 474 19.59 -23.08 0.08
CA GLN A 474 20.72 -22.16 -0.11
C GLN A 474 20.84 -21.15 1.05
N VAL A 475 19.73 -20.58 1.49
CA VAL A 475 19.71 -19.64 2.63
C VAL A 475 20.20 -20.35 3.90
N LEU A 476 19.70 -21.56 4.19
CA LEU A 476 20.11 -22.34 5.36
C LEU A 476 21.61 -22.72 5.35
N ALA A 477 22.17 -22.98 4.19
CA ALA A 477 23.61 -23.27 4.05
C ALA A 477 24.50 -22.05 4.33
N ALA A 478 23.96 -20.84 4.18
CA ALA A 478 24.69 -19.58 4.32
C ALA A 478 24.44 -18.82 5.64
N VAL A 479 23.30 -19.11 6.30
CA VAL A 479 22.85 -18.37 7.47
C VAL A 479 23.78 -18.56 8.69
N GLN A 480 23.96 -17.50 9.46
CA GLN A 480 24.74 -17.45 10.69
C GLN A 480 23.91 -16.86 11.84
N PRO A 481 24.30 -17.12 13.12
CA PRO A 481 23.64 -16.48 14.25
C PRO A 481 23.67 -14.95 14.16
N GLY A 482 22.52 -14.33 14.44
CA GLY A 482 22.37 -12.89 14.38
C GLY A 482 22.08 -12.30 13.00
N ASP A 483 21.95 -13.13 11.95
CA ASP A 483 21.58 -12.67 10.62
C ASP A 483 20.16 -12.12 10.54
N HIS A 484 19.94 -11.20 9.58
CA HIS A 484 18.67 -10.64 9.25
C HIS A 484 18.26 -11.10 7.84
N ILE A 485 17.23 -11.94 7.73
CA ILE A 485 16.70 -12.45 6.47
C ILE A 485 15.50 -11.60 6.07
N VAL A 486 15.59 -10.89 4.94
CA VAL A 486 14.51 -10.07 4.40
C VAL A 486 13.90 -10.76 3.19
N CYS A 487 12.68 -11.28 3.34
CA CYS A 487 11.93 -11.89 2.24
C CYS A 487 11.10 -10.81 1.55
N MET A 488 11.33 -10.59 0.25
CA MET A 488 10.73 -9.50 -0.53
C MET A 488 9.95 -10.04 -1.73
N SER A 489 8.63 -9.77 -1.76
CA SER A 489 7.74 -10.15 -2.87
C SER A 489 6.40 -9.41 -2.77
N ASN A 490 5.79 -9.08 -3.91
CA ASN A 490 4.41 -8.59 -3.97
C ASN A 490 3.35 -9.72 -4.00
N GLY A 491 3.77 -10.97 -3.83
CA GLY A 491 2.91 -12.16 -3.78
C GLY A 491 3.11 -13.00 -2.53
N GLY A 492 2.55 -14.20 -2.52
CA GLY A 492 2.65 -15.15 -1.39
C GLY A 492 4.02 -15.83 -1.26
N PHE A 493 4.89 -15.67 -2.21
CA PHE A 493 6.26 -16.25 -2.28
C PHE A 493 6.32 -17.72 -1.87
N GLY A 494 5.33 -18.52 -2.29
CA GLY A 494 5.27 -19.95 -1.99
C GLY A 494 5.30 -20.29 -0.49
N GLY A 495 4.96 -19.37 0.39
CA GLY A 495 5.01 -19.56 1.84
C GLY A 495 6.44 -19.60 2.41
N ILE A 496 7.41 -18.98 1.75
CA ILE A 496 8.85 -19.05 2.10
C ILE A 496 9.13 -18.67 3.56
N HIS A 497 8.41 -17.71 4.14
CA HIS A 497 8.58 -17.28 5.53
C HIS A 497 8.39 -18.45 6.51
N GLY A 498 7.27 -19.17 6.37
CA GLY A 498 6.97 -20.35 7.21
C GLY A 498 7.99 -21.47 7.01
N LYS A 499 8.42 -21.72 5.76
CA LYS A 499 9.43 -22.73 5.44
C LYS A 499 10.79 -22.38 6.05
N LEU A 500 11.23 -21.12 5.95
CA LEU A 500 12.48 -20.65 6.58
C LEU A 500 12.42 -20.77 8.10
N VAL A 501 11.36 -20.28 8.73
CA VAL A 501 11.21 -20.33 10.19
C VAL A 501 11.21 -21.77 10.68
N ALA A 502 10.46 -22.68 10.04
CA ALA A 502 10.45 -24.10 10.40
C ALA A 502 11.85 -24.73 10.23
N ALA A 503 12.53 -24.42 9.14
CA ALA A 503 13.83 -25.03 8.84
C ALA A 503 14.98 -24.48 9.70
N LEU A 504 14.92 -23.26 10.19
CA LEU A 504 15.88 -22.68 11.16
C LEU A 504 15.80 -23.37 12.52
N GLN A 505 14.61 -23.89 12.89
CA GLN A 505 14.34 -24.54 14.16
C GLN A 505 14.54 -26.06 14.13
N THR A 506 14.58 -26.68 12.94
CA THR A 506 14.83 -28.12 12.75
C THR A 506 16.30 -28.43 12.60
#